data_05533744210bcb5de4741aa264cc19ef
#
_entry.id   05533744210bcb5de4741aa264cc19ef
#
_cell.length_a   1.000
_cell.length_b   1.000
_cell.length_c   1.000
_cell.angle_alpha   90.00
_cell.angle_beta   90.00
_cell.angle_gamma   90.00
#
_symmetry.space_group_name_H-M   'P 1'
#
loop_
_entity.id
_entity.type
_entity.pdbx_description
1 polymer ?
#
loop_
_entity_poly.entity_id
_entity_poly.type
_entity_poly.pdbx_seq_one_letter_code
_entity_poly.pdbx_strand_id
1 'polypeptide(L)'
;MPASVETSDVISKPEVIVNETITLFCPAAGVPPPEVTWFRDGQALDNQTDDGIVVLDDGWRLHIPHAGISHASRYSCRAENIAGISEKHFDLSVLGNVTTIVIIIIIIIIYYAIGSRQ
;
A
#
# COMPACT_ATOMS: atom_id res chain seq x y z
N MET A 1 -6.72 -16.96 22.92
CA MET A 1 -6.42 -17.26 21.51
C MET A 1 -5.57 -16.13 20.93
N PRO A 2 -4.40 -16.43 20.43
CA PRO A 2 -3.52 -15.38 19.93
C PRO A 2 -4.10 -14.66 18.73
N ALA A 3 -3.67 -13.40 18.54
CA ALA A 3 -4.05 -12.61 17.40
C ALA A 3 -3.56 -13.28 16.11
N SER A 4 -4.37 -13.27 15.06
CA SER A 4 -4.02 -13.80 13.75
C SER A 4 -4.56 -12.93 12.65
N VAL A 5 -3.85 -12.90 11.51
CA VAL A 5 -4.27 -12.23 10.28
C VAL A 5 -4.22 -13.25 9.17
N GLU A 6 -5.25 -13.30 8.33
CA GLU A 6 -5.28 -14.22 7.19
C GLU A 6 -4.07 -14.00 6.28
N THR A 7 -3.48 -15.09 5.81
CA THR A 7 -2.32 -15.09 4.90
C THR A 7 -1.12 -14.29 5.39
N SER A 8 -0.91 -14.27 6.72
CA SER A 8 0.19 -13.50 7.34
C SER A 8 1.58 -13.98 6.91
N ASP A 9 1.70 -15.22 6.47
CA ASP A 9 2.94 -15.83 6.00
C ASP A 9 3.26 -15.52 4.54
N VAL A 10 2.38 -14.79 3.84
CA VAL A 10 2.52 -14.46 2.42
C VAL A 10 2.60 -12.95 2.26
N ILE A 11 3.61 -12.46 1.54
CA ILE A 11 3.70 -11.06 1.17
C ILE A 11 2.78 -10.81 -0.02
N SER A 12 1.79 -9.94 0.16
CA SER A 12 0.92 -9.49 -0.93
C SER A 12 1.62 -8.42 -1.75
N LYS A 13 1.37 -8.44 -3.06
CA LYS A 13 1.96 -7.47 -3.99
C LYS A 13 0.85 -6.78 -4.79
N PRO A 14 0.03 -5.95 -4.12
CA PRO A 14 -1.05 -5.24 -4.79
C PRO A 14 -0.51 -4.18 -5.75
N GLU A 15 -1.27 -3.93 -6.80
CA GLU A 15 -0.96 -2.91 -7.79
C GLU A 15 -2.16 -1.99 -7.95
N VAL A 16 -1.90 -0.71 -8.17
CA VAL A 16 -2.94 0.28 -8.43
C VAL A 16 -2.44 1.25 -9.49
N ILE A 17 -3.35 1.73 -10.32
CA ILE A 17 -3.04 2.74 -11.31
C ILE A 17 -3.11 4.11 -10.64
N VAL A 18 -2.20 5.00 -11.00
CA VAL A 18 -2.15 6.37 -10.45
C VAL A 18 -3.52 7.05 -10.56
N ASN A 19 -3.91 7.75 -9.51
CA ASN A 19 -5.21 8.40 -9.29
C ASN A 19 -6.38 7.45 -9.00
N GLU A 20 -6.22 6.15 -9.14
CA GLU A 20 -7.27 5.21 -8.75
C GLU A 20 -7.22 4.90 -7.26
N THR A 21 -8.30 4.32 -6.77
CA THR A 21 -8.48 3.98 -5.36
C THR A 21 -7.96 2.57 -5.08
N ILE A 22 -7.30 2.39 -3.96
CA ILE A 22 -6.96 1.05 -3.47
C ILE A 22 -7.26 0.94 -1.99
N THR A 23 -7.68 -0.24 -1.56
CA THR A 23 -7.91 -0.57 -0.15
C THR A 23 -7.14 -1.84 0.18
N LEU A 24 -6.34 -1.79 1.22
CA LEU A 24 -5.64 -2.95 1.77
C LEU A 24 -6.42 -3.47 2.98
N PHE A 25 -6.61 -4.78 3.06
CA PHE A 25 -7.44 -5.41 4.09
C PHE A 25 -6.57 -6.17 5.08
N CYS A 26 -6.87 -6.01 6.35
CA CYS A 26 -6.21 -6.71 7.45
C CYS A 26 -7.26 -7.24 8.43
N PRO A 27 -8.07 -8.22 8.04
CA PRO A 27 -9.03 -8.81 8.96
C PRO A 27 -8.28 -9.65 10.01
N ALA A 28 -8.49 -9.32 11.26
CA ALA A 28 -7.78 -9.94 12.37
C ALA A 28 -8.75 -10.71 13.27
N ALA A 29 -8.28 -11.81 13.84
CA ALA A 29 -9.03 -12.63 14.76
C ALA A 29 -8.21 -12.93 15.99
N GLY A 30 -8.88 -13.14 17.12
CA GLY A 30 -8.24 -13.48 18.38
C GLY A 30 -9.16 -13.23 19.56
N VAL A 31 -8.79 -13.78 20.71
CA VAL A 31 -9.51 -13.57 21.97
C VAL A 31 -8.48 -13.21 23.04
N PRO A 32 -8.59 -12.05 23.67
CA PRO A 32 -9.52 -10.95 23.34
C PRO A 32 -9.29 -10.37 21.93
N PRO A 33 -10.26 -9.57 21.42
CA PRO A 33 -10.13 -8.99 20.09
C PRO A 33 -8.82 -8.22 19.93
N PRO A 34 -8.04 -8.47 18.87
CA PRO A 34 -6.76 -7.81 18.70
C PRO A 34 -6.90 -6.36 18.27
N GLU A 35 -5.91 -5.56 18.63
CA GLU A 35 -5.74 -4.20 18.13
C GLU A 35 -4.92 -4.27 16.86
N VAL A 36 -5.34 -3.57 15.80
CA VAL A 36 -4.67 -3.54 14.50
C VAL A 36 -4.02 -2.18 14.28
N THR A 37 -2.72 -2.20 14.00
CA THR A 37 -1.93 -1.01 13.70
C THR A 37 -1.29 -1.17 12.34
N TRP A 38 -1.29 -0.09 11.55
CA TRP A 38 -0.65 -0.05 10.25
C TRP A 38 0.69 0.67 10.29
N PHE A 39 1.62 0.18 9.48
CA PHE A 39 2.95 0.76 9.33
C PHE A 39 3.22 1.00 7.84
N ARG A 40 3.98 2.05 7.55
CA ARG A 40 4.49 2.34 6.23
C ARG A 40 6.00 2.44 6.32
N ASP A 41 6.71 1.54 5.62
CA ASP A 41 8.18 1.44 5.67
C ASP A 41 8.71 1.40 7.11
N GLY A 42 8.02 0.68 7.98
CA GLY A 42 8.40 0.49 9.37
C GLY A 42 7.96 1.60 10.32
N GLN A 43 7.34 2.66 9.84
CA GLN A 43 6.84 3.75 10.69
C GLN A 43 5.33 3.63 10.90
N ALA A 44 4.90 3.75 12.15
CA ALA A 44 3.49 3.66 12.48
C ALA A 44 2.69 4.79 11.81
N LEU A 45 1.56 4.43 11.22
CA LEU A 45 0.60 5.39 10.69
C LEU A 45 -0.38 5.75 11.79
N ASP A 46 -0.45 7.03 12.11
CA ASP A 46 -1.42 7.54 13.06
C ASP A 46 -2.84 7.53 12.47
N ASN A 47 -3.83 7.76 13.33
CA ASN A 47 -5.21 7.96 12.88
C ASN A 47 -5.40 9.23 12.06
N GLN A 48 -4.35 10.00 11.88
CA GLN A 48 -4.38 11.20 11.05
C GLN A 48 -4.12 10.82 9.60
N THR A 49 -4.82 11.51 8.69
CA THR A 49 -4.57 11.37 7.27
C THR A 49 -3.17 11.88 6.95
N ASP A 50 -2.25 10.98 6.72
CA ASP A 50 -0.93 11.32 6.21
C ASP A 50 -0.91 10.94 4.73
N ASP A 51 -0.59 11.91 3.88
CA ASP A 51 -0.47 11.70 2.44
C ASP A 51 -1.77 11.14 1.81
N GLY A 52 -2.92 11.49 2.37
CA GLY A 52 -4.22 11.02 1.87
C GLY A 52 -4.59 9.60 2.27
N ILE A 53 -3.77 8.94 3.07
CA ILE A 53 -4.05 7.57 3.52
C ILE A 53 -5.01 7.63 4.71
N VAL A 54 -6.05 6.81 4.68
CA VAL A 54 -7.08 6.74 5.73
C VAL A 54 -7.16 5.32 6.26
N VAL A 55 -7.09 5.16 7.58
CA VAL A 55 -7.31 3.87 8.24
C VAL A 55 -8.76 3.80 8.70
N LEU A 56 -9.47 2.76 8.29
CA LEU A 56 -10.89 2.57 8.52
C LEU A 56 -11.16 1.28 9.28
N ASP A 57 -12.38 1.17 9.86
CA ASP A 57 -12.88 -0.04 10.51
C ASP A 57 -11.93 -0.58 11.58
N ASP A 58 -11.50 0.29 12.50
CA ASP A 58 -10.61 -0.05 13.61
C ASP A 58 -9.31 -0.73 13.16
N GLY A 59 -8.81 -0.33 11.99
CA GLY A 59 -7.56 -0.83 11.45
C GLY A 59 -7.71 -1.97 10.44
N TRP A 60 -8.92 -2.46 10.17
CA TRP A 60 -9.11 -3.55 9.22
C TRP A 60 -8.88 -3.14 7.77
N ARG A 61 -9.01 -1.84 7.46
CA ARG A 61 -8.81 -1.32 6.11
C ARG A 61 -7.87 -0.12 6.11
N LEU A 62 -6.92 -0.15 5.21
CA LEU A 62 -6.10 1.00 4.85
C LEU A 62 -6.54 1.44 3.47
N HIS A 63 -7.02 2.68 3.36
CA HIS A 63 -7.67 3.19 2.16
C HIS A 63 -6.89 4.36 1.57
N ILE A 64 -6.56 4.26 0.29
CA ILE A 64 -5.89 5.32 -0.46
C ILE A 64 -6.84 5.72 -1.59
N PRO A 65 -7.58 6.85 -1.45
CA PRO A 65 -8.60 7.23 -2.44
C PRO A 65 -8.00 7.68 -3.78
N HIS A 66 -6.82 8.28 -3.76
CA HIS A 66 -6.14 8.75 -4.97
C HIS A 66 -4.68 8.36 -4.90
N ALA A 67 -4.36 7.20 -5.47
CA ALA A 67 -3.00 6.68 -5.40
C ALA A 67 -2.03 7.55 -6.19
N GLY A 68 -0.94 7.95 -5.54
CA GLY A 68 0.18 8.64 -6.16
C GLY A 68 1.41 7.74 -6.21
N ILE A 69 2.37 8.10 -7.03
CA ILE A 69 3.65 7.36 -7.12
C ILE A 69 4.31 7.25 -5.75
N SER A 70 4.21 8.29 -4.92
CA SER A 70 4.78 8.32 -3.58
C SER A 70 4.16 7.30 -2.63
N HIS A 71 2.97 6.77 -2.95
CA HIS A 71 2.32 5.74 -2.13
C HIS A 71 2.93 4.35 -2.31
N ALA A 72 3.75 4.13 -3.34
CA ALA A 72 4.43 2.86 -3.55
C ALA A 72 5.42 2.62 -2.41
N SER A 73 5.12 1.66 -1.56
CA SER A 73 5.86 1.40 -0.32
C SER A 73 5.53 0.02 0.20
N ARG A 74 6.27 -0.40 1.21
CA ARG A 74 5.87 -1.58 1.99
C ARG A 74 4.98 -1.14 3.12
N TYR A 75 3.75 -1.64 3.12
CA TYR A 75 2.80 -1.47 4.21
C TYR A 75 2.73 -2.74 5.01
N SER A 76 2.53 -2.61 6.31
CA SER A 76 2.36 -3.76 7.19
C SER A 76 1.19 -3.48 8.11
N CYS A 77 0.37 -4.49 8.38
CA CYS A 77 -0.58 -4.44 9.47
C CYS A 77 -0.14 -5.41 10.56
N ARG A 78 -0.33 -4.99 11.80
CA ARG A 78 0.04 -5.76 12.97
C ARG A 78 -1.17 -5.91 13.86
N ALA A 79 -1.59 -7.14 14.08
CA ALA A 79 -2.65 -7.49 15.01
C ALA A 79 -2.04 -8.01 16.30
N GLU A 80 -2.43 -7.44 17.44
CA GLU A 80 -1.86 -7.78 18.73
C GLU A 80 -2.94 -7.92 19.79
N ASN A 81 -2.83 -8.98 20.59
CA ASN A 81 -3.55 -9.11 21.85
C ASN A 81 -2.59 -9.68 22.91
N ILE A 82 -3.08 -9.89 24.13
CA ILE A 82 -2.21 -10.38 25.22
C ILE A 82 -1.65 -11.78 24.95
N ALA A 83 -2.24 -12.53 24.02
CA ALA A 83 -1.82 -13.90 23.72
C ALA A 83 -0.84 -13.98 22.53
N GLY A 84 -0.67 -12.90 21.75
CA GLY A 84 0.29 -12.94 20.65
C GLY A 84 0.14 -11.80 19.65
N ILE A 85 1.01 -11.84 18.64
CA ILE A 85 1.13 -10.85 17.57
C ILE A 85 1.13 -11.57 16.24
N SER A 86 0.44 -10.99 15.25
CA SER A 86 0.50 -11.46 13.86
C SER A 86 0.66 -10.24 12.95
N GLU A 87 1.45 -10.39 11.88
CA GLU A 87 1.70 -9.32 10.93
C GLU A 87 1.46 -9.80 9.51
N LYS A 88 1.03 -8.88 8.66
CA LYS A 88 0.92 -9.11 7.22
C LYS A 88 1.58 -7.95 6.49
N HIS A 89 2.35 -8.28 5.45
CA HIS A 89 3.09 -7.29 4.66
C HIS A 89 2.51 -7.17 3.26
N PHE A 90 2.52 -5.94 2.75
CA PHE A 90 2.03 -5.61 1.41
C PHE A 90 3.08 -4.77 0.71
N ASP A 91 3.55 -5.22 -0.43
CA ASP A 91 4.41 -4.42 -1.30
C ASP A 91 3.53 -3.78 -2.37
N LEU A 92 3.14 -2.53 -2.14
CA LEU A 92 2.26 -1.80 -3.05
C LEU A 92 3.06 -1.17 -4.18
N SER A 93 2.64 -1.46 -5.41
CA SER A 93 3.15 -0.81 -6.62
C SER A 93 2.09 0.13 -7.18
N VAL A 94 2.52 1.33 -7.58
CA VAL A 94 1.66 2.31 -8.23
C VAL A 94 2.13 2.46 -9.68
N LEU A 95 1.23 2.14 -10.61
CA LEU A 95 1.52 2.12 -12.04
C LEU A 95 1.02 3.40 -12.70
N GLY A 96 1.80 3.93 -13.66
CA GLY A 96 1.31 5.01 -14.51
C GLY A 96 0.14 4.55 -15.37
N ASN A 97 -0.77 5.46 -15.70
CA ASN A 97 -1.84 5.13 -16.63
C ASN A 97 -1.29 5.06 -18.06
N VAL A 98 -2.11 4.53 -18.99
CA VAL A 98 -1.68 4.33 -20.39
C VAL A 98 -1.26 5.67 -21.04
N THR A 99 -1.98 6.75 -20.78
CA THR A 99 -1.66 8.08 -21.32
C THR A 99 -0.29 8.54 -20.85
N THR A 100 0.03 8.39 -19.56
CA THR A 100 1.33 8.74 -19.01
C THR A 100 2.45 7.93 -19.66
N ILE A 101 2.24 6.62 -19.82
CA ILE A 101 3.23 5.74 -20.45
C ILE A 101 3.47 6.13 -21.91
N VAL A 102 2.41 6.42 -22.67
CA VAL A 102 2.52 6.83 -24.07
C VAL A 102 3.28 8.15 -24.19
N ILE A 103 3.00 9.13 -23.31
CA ILE A 103 3.70 10.42 -23.32
C ILE A 103 5.20 10.20 -23.05
N ILE A 104 5.55 9.38 -22.09
CA ILE A 104 6.95 9.08 -21.78
C ILE A 104 7.66 8.44 -22.97
N ILE A 105 7.01 7.49 -23.64
CA ILE A 105 7.57 6.83 -24.83
C ILE A 105 7.80 7.85 -25.95
N ILE A 106 6.85 8.75 -26.20
CA ILE A 106 6.97 9.80 -27.22
C ILE A 106 8.15 10.72 -26.91
N ILE A 107 8.30 11.13 -25.65
CA ILE A 107 9.41 11.99 -25.22
C ILE A 107 10.75 11.31 -25.48
N ILE A 108 10.86 10.01 -25.15
CA ILE A 108 12.09 9.24 -25.38
C ILE A 108 12.41 9.15 -26.87
N ILE A 109 11.41 8.87 -27.70
CA ILE A 109 11.59 8.78 -29.15
C ILE A 109 12.10 10.11 -29.71
N ILE A 110 11.48 11.23 -29.30
CA ILE A 110 11.89 12.57 -29.76
C ILE A 110 13.32 12.87 -29.30
N TYR A 111 13.66 12.55 -28.04
CA TYR A 111 14.99 12.78 -27.51
C TYR A 111 16.06 12.06 -28.34
N TYR A 112 15.86 10.79 -28.64
CA TYR A 112 16.82 10.02 -29.43
C TYR A 112 16.87 10.49 -30.89
N ALA A 113 15.74 10.88 -31.47
CA ALA A 113 15.70 11.38 -32.82
C ALA A 113 16.48 12.69 -32.97
N ILE A 114 16.37 13.60 -31.99
CA ILE A 114 17.11 14.87 -31.99
C ILE A 114 18.59 14.62 -31.69
N GLY A 115 18.90 13.79 -30.72
CA GLY A 115 20.27 13.49 -30.32
C GLY A 115 21.11 12.82 -31.41
N SER A 116 20.47 12.01 -32.27
CA SER A 116 21.16 11.31 -33.34
C SER A 116 21.57 12.20 -34.52
N ARG A 117 21.20 13.46 -34.53
CA ARG A 117 21.50 14.42 -35.63
C ARG A 117 22.74 15.27 -35.36
N GLN A 118 23.43 15.03 -34.28
CA GLN A 118 24.64 15.78 -33.97
C GLN A 118 25.85 15.26 -34.68
#